data_842fb626ee217aea36f6506e526eb495
#
_entry.id   842fb626ee217aea36f6506e526eb495
#
_cell.length_a   1.000
_cell.length_b   1.000
_cell.length_c   1.000
_cell.angle_alpha   90.00
_cell.angle_beta   90.00
_cell.angle_gamma   90.00
#
_symmetry.space_group_name_H-M   'P 1'
#
loop_
_entity.id
_entity.type
_entity.pdbx_description
1 polymer ?
#
loop_
_entity_poly.entity_id
_entity_poly.type
_entity_poly.pdbx_seq_one_letter_code
_entity_poly.pdbx_strand_id
1 'polypeptide(L)'
;MKYFILFALLITGKSFSQNYKITFTKSSNGKTIENQDVLLVYTNEKITLISSENIISKKAEFPFEQNLINKNENSYYQIATLSTSKNIQTKDSLSLNKQSFEYLPDTKKILGYTCKKAKTIINSNTLELWYTEDLKAKASPSILGQNLGMVLEVTRNGNYSIIATKIEKIKSFPKANFDDANNLDILTYRDLVWKNKFATIEIFKDQIINFSDNFPSNDTILRFASGTIALRKIKFPTIKPGSQIFVDLTEQSNGDAYDRTGSFFIIPMDKKSSFLNGLEQGKSALPVYINGNGKEYQGIVTTENYNPIVEIMRFFTPFGVKQYNYLQLKDKTWQDNVYYRQDISDLRNLLNNQEVYVGVFIGNYDKGGHIVSANITIHPEESQSKETKVVPLFCTNNIMEMSGQEYGTMFNVDKGLEVTFKLDQPMKNSKLRYITTGHGGWENGDEFVPKKNTIYLDGKETFSFTPWRQDCGSYRLSNPASGNFSNGLSSSDYSRANWCPGTVTNPIYIDLGNLEAGTHTIQVKIPQGLPEGNSFSSWNVSGVLIGE
;
A
#
# COMPACT_ATOMS: atom_id res chain seq x y z
N MET A 1 -26.64 -65.55 -65.15
CA MET A 1 -26.63 -65.04 -63.78
C MET A 1 -25.72 -63.79 -63.72
N LYS A 2 -26.29 -62.60 -63.65
CA LYS A 2 -25.57 -61.34 -63.57
C LYS A 2 -25.58 -60.90 -62.05
N TYR A 3 -24.39 -60.81 -61.46
CA TYR A 3 -24.23 -60.29 -60.12
C TYR A 3 -24.13 -58.75 -60.15
N PHE A 4 -25.09 -58.08 -59.54
CA PHE A 4 -25.06 -56.62 -59.29
C PHE A 4 -24.34 -56.41 -57.96
N ILE A 5 -23.14 -55.80 -58.01
CA ILE A 5 -22.42 -55.36 -56.82
C ILE A 5 -22.86 -53.93 -56.48
N LEU A 6 -23.59 -53.81 -55.39
CA LEU A 6 -24.00 -52.51 -54.85
C LEU A 6 -22.87 -51.92 -54.03
N PHE A 7 -22.23 -50.84 -54.55
CA PHE A 7 -21.19 -50.10 -53.86
C PHE A 7 -21.83 -49.06 -52.93
N ALA A 8 -21.88 -49.36 -51.63
CA ALA A 8 -22.33 -48.42 -50.63
C ALA A 8 -21.22 -47.42 -50.36
N LEU A 9 -21.38 -46.17 -50.84
CA LEU A 9 -20.50 -45.04 -50.53
C LEU A 9 -20.74 -44.62 -49.04
N LEU A 10 -19.87 -45.05 -48.16
CA LEU A 10 -19.78 -44.51 -46.79
C LEU A 10 -19.23 -43.08 -46.87
N ILE A 11 -20.13 -42.08 -46.87
CA ILE A 11 -19.76 -40.70 -46.69
C ILE A 11 -19.48 -40.53 -45.18
N THR A 12 -18.21 -40.64 -44.80
CA THR A 12 -17.76 -40.22 -43.47
C THR A 12 -17.80 -38.68 -43.40
N GLY A 13 -18.95 -38.16 -42.99
CA GLY A 13 -19.07 -36.74 -42.71
C GLY A 13 -18.11 -36.38 -41.58
N LYS A 14 -16.98 -35.74 -41.91
CA LYS A 14 -16.17 -35.03 -40.91
C LYS A 14 -17.06 -33.91 -40.36
N SER A 15 -17.63 -34.11 -39.20
CA SER A 15 -18.33 -33.08 -38.45
C SER A 15 -17.26 -32.03 -38.03
N PHE A 16 -17.10 -30.97 -38.82
CA PHE A 16 -16.29 -29.84 -38.42
C PHE A 16 -17.02 -29.13 -37.26
N SER A 17 -16.43 -29.15 -36.07
CA SER A 17 -16.90 -28.37 -34.94
C SER A 17 -17.04 -26.91 -35.37
N GLN A 18 -18.25 -26.35 -35.24
CA GLN A 18 -18.49 -24.95 -35.59
C GLN A 18 -17.92 -24.05 -34.48
N ASN A 19 -17.01 -23.14 -34.88
CA ASN A 19 -16.49 -22.11 -33.99
C ASN A 19 -17.31 -20.84 -34.15
N TYR A 20 -17.63 -20.20 -33.02
CA TYR A 20 -18.35 -18.93 -32.97
C TYR A 20 -17.53 -17.86 -32.24
N LYS A 21 -17.66 -16.62 -32.70
CA LYS A 21 -17.27 -15.41 -31.99
C LYS A 21 -18.53 -14.61 -31.69
N ILE A 22 -18.77 -14.29 -30.42
CA ILE A 22 -19.87 -13.48 -29.97
C ILE A 22 -19.30 -12.19 -29.38
N THR A 23 -19.82 -11.06 -29.84
CA THR A 23 -19.46 -9.72 -29.35
C THR A 23 -20.56 -9.25 -28.40
N PHE A 24 -20.17 -8.80 -27.22
CA PHE A 24 -21.09 -8.28 -26.21
C PHE A 24 -20.76 -6.84 -25.85
N THR A 25 -21.81 -6.08 -25.55
CA THR A 25 -21.72 -4.74 -24.97
C THR A 25 -22.36 -4.70 -23.60
N LYS A 26 -21.88 -3.80 -22.75
CA LYS A 26 -22.39 -3.58 -21.40
C LYS A 26 -23.26 -2.33 -21.40
N SER A 27 -24.37 -2.37 -20.67
CA SER A 27 -25.23 -1.21 -20.46
C SER A 27 -25.63 -1.08 -18.99
N SER A 28 -25.91 0.14 -18.59
CA SER A 28 -26.39 0.47 -17.25
C SER A 28 -27.60 1.36 -17.36
N ASN A 29 -28.70 1.03 -16.66
CA ASN A 29 -29.98 1.75 -16.73
C ASN A 29 -30.46 2.01 -18.17
N GLY A 30 -30.30 1.00 -19.03
CA GLY A 30 -30.73 1.06 -20.42
C GLY A 30 -29.81 1.87 -21.36
N LYS A 31 -28.71 2.45 -20.87
CA LYS A 31 -27.74 3.20 -21.68
C LYS A 31 -26.47 2.38 -21.85
N THR A 32 -25.96 2.29 -23.08
CA THR A 32 -24.66 1.65 -23.36
C THR A 32 -23.56 2.41 -22.61
N ILE A 33 -22.67 1.67 -21.93
CA ILE A 33 -21.52 2.26 -21.26
C ILE A 33 -20.52 2.72 -22.32
N GLU A 34 -20.18 4.00 -22.32
CA GLU A 34 -19.21 4.59 -23.25
C GLU A 34 -17.77 4.13 -22.91
N ASN A 35 -16.91 4.10 -23.92
CA ASN A 35 -15.48 3.74 -23.80
C ASN A 35 -15.19 2.39 -23.10
N GLN A 36 -16.16 1.46 -23.15
CA GLN A 36 -15.93 0.11 -22.60
C GLN A 36 -15.04 -0.73 -23.51
N ASP A 37 -14.19 -1.56 -22.91
CA ASP A 37 -13.54 -2.64 -23.63
C ASP A 37 -14.56 -3.71 -24.00
N VAL A 38 -14.69 -3.99 -25.29
CA VAL A 38 -15.72 -4.87 -25.84
C VAL A 38 -15.45 -6.31 -25.43
N LEU A 39 -16.43 -6.95 -24.80
CA LEU A 39 -16.32 -8.34 -24.37
C LEU A 39 -16.49 -9.29 -25.55
N LEU A 40 -15.55 -10.20 -25.75
CA LEU A 40 -15.53 -11.20 -26.79
C LEU A 40 -15.60 -12.61 -26.20
N VAL A 41 -16.51 -13.42 -26.72
CA VAL A 41 -16.62 -14.85 -26.38
C VAL A 41 -16.37 -15.68 -27.61
N TYR A 42 -15.37 -16.54 -27.56
CA TYR A 42 -15.06 -17.53 -28.59
C TYR A 42 -15.48 -18.91 -28.07
N THR A 43 -16.28 -19.64 -28.84
CA THR A 43 -16.78 -20.94 -28.36
C THR A 43 -16.96 -21.97 -29.47
N ASN A 44 -16.82 -23.22 -29.09
CA ASN A 44 -17.20 -24.40 -29.86
C ASN A 44 -17.74 -25.50 -28.92
N GLU A 45 -17.83 -26.73 -29.38
CA GLU A 45 -18.33 -27.86 -28.56
C GLU A 45 -17.38 -28.22 -27.40
N LYS A 46 -16.08 -27.88 -27.48
CA LYS A 46 -15.04 -28.31 -26.52
C LYS A 46 -14.64 -27.22 -25.52
N ILE A 47 -14.56 -25.98 -25.98
CA ILE A 47 -14.04 -24.88 -25.16
C ILE A 47 -14.85 -23.60 -25.33
N THR A 48 -14.81 -22.74 -24.32
CA THR A 48 -15.22 -21.33 -24.40
C THR A 48 -14.10 -20.46 -23.85
N LEU A 49 -13.64 -19.49 -24.64
CA LEU A 49 -12.69 -18.46 -24.23
C LEU A 49 -13.43 -17.13 -24.11
N ILE A 50 -13.37 -16.52 -22.93
CA ILE A 50 -13.91 -15.18 -22.66
C ILE A 50 -12.74 -14.22 -22.56
N SER A 51 -12.75 -13.17 -23.37
CA SER A 51 -11.68 -12.19 -23.51
C SER A 51 -12.25 -10.81 -23.82
N SER A 52 -11.39 -9.86 -24.14
CA SER A 52 -11.82 -8.55 -24.61
C SER A 52 -11.13 -8.16 -25.94
N GLU A 53 -11.64 -7.12 -26.58
CA GLU A 53 -11.09 -6.64 -27.85
C GLU A 53 -9.67 -6.09 -27.65
N ASN A 54 -9.40 -5.38 -26.55
CA ASN A 54 -8.08 -4.85 -26.26
C ASN A 54 -7.05 -5.96 -26.03
N ILE A 55 -7.44 -7.05 -25.36
CA ILE A 55 -6.54 -8.22 -25.18
C ILE A 55 -6.23 -8.89 -26.53
N ILE A 56 -7.26 -9.17 -27.33
CA ILE A 56 -7.09 -9.84 -28.63
C ILE A 56 -6.29 -8.99 -29.62
N SER A 57 -6.48 -7.67 -29.59
CA SER A 57 -5.75 -6.71 -30.43
C SER A 57 -4.39 -6.31 -29.85
N LYS A 58 -3.98 -6.88 -28.69
CA LYS A 58 -2.71 -6.59 -27.99
C LYS A 58 -2.57 -5.12 -27.55
N LYS A 59 -3.68 -4.48 -27.21
CA LYS A 59 -3.73 -3.11 -26.69
C LYS A 59 -3.95 -3.05 -25.18
N ALA A 60 -4.26 -4.20 -24.53
CA ALA A 60 -4.49 -4.27 -23.10
C ALA A 60 -3.19 -4.01 -22.32
N GLU A 61 -3.29 -3.22 -21.27
CA GLU A 61 -2.22 -3.01 -20.31
C GLU A 61 -2.18 -4.15 -19.29
N PHE A 62 -0.98 -4.45 -18.77
CA PHE A 62 -0.82 -5.46 -17.71
C PHE A 62 -1.26 -4.93 -16.34
N PRO A 63 -1.78 -5.80 -15.46
CA PRO A 63 -2.20 -7.18 -15.71
C PRO A 63 -3.58 -7.23 -16.38
N PHE A 64 -3.79 -8.20 -17.26
CA PHE A 64 -5.11 -8.48 -17.81
C PHE A 64 -5.50 -9.95 -17.64
N GLU A 65 -6.79 -10.22 -17.65
CA GLU A 65 -7.34 -11.55 -17.34
C GLU A 65 -8.22 -12.06 -18.48
N GLN A 66 -8.14 -13.36 -18.73
CA GLN A 66 -8.99 -14.12 -19.63
C GLN A 66 -9.57 -15.33 -18.89
N ASN A 67 -10.72 -15.81 -19.34
CA ASN A 67 -11.35 -16.98 -18.76
C ASN A 67 -11.49 -18.07 -19.81
N LEU A 68 -11.13 -19.30 -19.45
CA LEU A 68 -11.29 -20.47 -20.28
C LEU A 68 -12.18 -21.51 -19.61
N ILE A 69 -13.17 -21.98 -20.32
CA ILE A 69 -13.98 -23.12 -19.91
C ILE A 69 -13.59 -24.31 -20.80
N ASN A 70 -13.06 -25.36 -20.19
CA ASN A 70 -12.87 -26.65 -20.82
C ASN A 70 -14.10 -27.52 -20.56
N LYS A 71 -14.94 -27.69 -21.58
CA LYS A 71 -16.22 -28.40 -21.46
C LYS A 71 -16.04 -29.90 -21.29
N ASN A 72 -14.96 -30.46 -21.85
CA ASN A 72 -14.66 -31.89 -21.72
C ASN A 72 -14.27 -32.24 -20.28
N GLU A 73 -13.53 -31.37 -19.62
CA GLU A 73 -13.12 -31.55 -18.22
C GLU A 73 -14.11 -30.95 -17.23
N ASN A 74 -15.12 -30.22 -17.75
CA ASN A 74 -16.02 -29.40 -16.94
C ASN A 74 -15.27 -28.48 -15.96
N SER A 75 -14.24 -27.83 -16.43
CA SER A 75 -13.32 -27.01 -15.65
C SER A 75 -13.31 -25.57 -16.14
N TYR A 76 -13.17 -24.65 -15.21
CA TYR A 76 -13.03 -23.20 -15.41
C TYR A 76 -11.63 -22.76 -15.01
N TYR A 77 -10.96 -22.05 -15.90
CA TYR A 77 -9.64 -21.49 -15.67
C TYR A 77 -9.72 -19.97 -15.70
N GLN A 78 -9.17 -19.31 -14.72
CA GLN A 78 -8.84 -17.88 -14.75
C GLN A 78 -7.35 -17.78 -15.09
N ILE A 79 -7.02 -16.98 -16.11
CA ILE A 79 -5.67 -16.82 -16.63
C ILE A 79 -5.35 -15.35 -16.61
N ALA A 80 -4.29 -14.97 -15.89
CA ALA A 80 -3.79 -13.61 -15.88
C ALA A 80 -2.43 -13.53 -16.57
N THR A 81 -2.27 -12.54 -17.43
CA THR A 81 -0.99 -12.13 -17.99
C THR A 81 -0.49 -10.94 -17.17
N LEU A 82 0.58 -11.16 -16.42
CA LEU A 82 1.18 -10.16 -15.53
C LEU A 82 2.22 -9.29 -16.22
N SER A 83 2.88 -9.84 -17.25
CA SER A 83 3.86 -9.16 -18.09
C SER A 83 3.98 -9.89 -19.43
N THR A 84 4.82 -9.39 -20.34
CA THR A 84 5.09 -10.05 -21.63
C THR A 84 5.62 -11.49 -21.50
N SER A 85 6.22 -11.84 -20.36
CA SER A 85 6.84 -13.15 -20.12
C SER A 85 6.24 -13.93 -18.94
N LYS A 86 5.21 -13.41 -18.27
CA LYS A 86 4.68 -14.03 -17.05
C LYS A 86 3.16 -14.20 -17.11
N ASN A 87 2.72 -15.45 -17.22
CA ASN A 87 1.33 -15.87 -17.09
C ASN A 87 1.14 -16.69 -15.83
N ILE A 88 0.00 -16.55 -15.20
CA ILE A 88 -0.45 -17.36 -14.06
C ILE A 88 -1.88 -17.81 -14.29
N GLN A 89 -2.27 -18.92 -13.67
CA GLN A 89 -3.64 -19.42 -13.76
C GLN A 89 -4.11 -20.08 -12.49
N THR A 90 -5.44 -20.17 -12.35
CA THR A 90 -6.10 -20.97 -11.33
C THR A 90 -7.21 -21.79 -11.96
N LYS A 91 -7.47 -22.98 -11.41
CA LYS A 91 -8.49 -23.93 -11.90
C LYS A 91 -9.60 -24.10 -10.88
N ASP A 92 -10.84 -24.04 -11.35
CA ASP A 92 -12.04 -24.39 -10.59
C ASP A 92 -12.81 -25.48 -11.33
N SER A 93 -12.97 -26.64 -10.69
CA SER A 93 -13.70 -27.78 -11.22
C SER A 93 -15.11 -27.94 -10.62
N LEU A 94 -15.51 -27.07 -9.70
CA LEU A 94 -16.74 -27.20 -8.92
C LEU A 94 -17.81 -26.19 -9.28
N SER A 95 -17.44 -24.95 -9.56
CA SER A 95 -18.40 -23.84 -9.72
C SER A 95 -19.35 -24.01 -10.91
N LEU A 96 -18.91 -24.67 -11.98
CA LEU A 96 -19.78 -24.95 -13.13
C LEU A 96 -20.93 -25.91 -12.77
N ASN A 97 -20.69 -26.87 -11.87
CA ASN A 97 -21.67 -27.90 -11.47
C ASN A 97 -22.62 -27.42 -10.38
N LYS A 98 -22.26 -26.40 -9.62
CA LYS A 98 -23.05 -25.89 -8.49
C LYS A 98 -24.10 -24.86 -8.89
N GLN A 99 -24.22 -24.54 -10.18
CA GLN A 99 -25.18 -23.54 -10.65
C GLN A 99 -26.58 -24.13 -10.72
N SER A 100 -27.54 -23.42 -10.17
CA SER A 100 -28.96 -23.74 -10.25
C SER A 100 -29.74 -22.57 -10.82
N PHE A 101 -30.74 -22.87 -11.64
CA PHE A 101 -31.56 -21.88 -12.33
C PHE A 101 -33.04 -22.19 -12.19
N GLU A 102 -33.83 -21.18 -11.98
CA GLU A 102 -35.27 -21.17 -12.21
C GLU A 102 -35.53 -20.88 -13.69
N TYR A 103 -36.24 -21.79 -14.38
CA TYR A 103 -36.60 -21.62 -15.79
C TYR A 103 -37.94 -20.92 -15.89
N LEU A 104 -38.01 -19.83 -16.60
CA LEU A 104 -39.20 -19.02 -16.76
C LEU A 104 -39.80 -19.21 -18.16
N PRO A 105 -41.15 -19.07 -18.31
CA PRO A 105 -41.84 -19.30 -19.58
C PRO A 105 -41.58 -18.16 -20.62
N ASP A 106 -41.00 -17.08 -20.21
CA ASP A 106 -40.75 -15.90 -21.07
C ASP A 106 -39.82 -16.24 -22.23
N THR A 107 -40.14 -15.71 -23.41
CA THR A 107 -39.31 -15.83 -24.60
C THR A 107 -39.16 -14.47 -25.26
N LYS A 108 -38.02 -14.23 -25.88
CA LYS A 108 -37.76 -13.04 -26.74
C LYS A 108 -36.80 -13.37 -27.88
N LYS A 109 -36.73 -12.52 -28.89
CA LYS A 109 -35.74 -12.65 -29.98
C LYS A 109 -34.54 -11.74 -29.71
N ILE A 110 -33.31 -12.31 -29.79
CA ILE A 110 -32.06 -11.57 -29.75
C ILE A 110 -31.25 -11.98 -30.98
N LEU A 111 -30.82 -11.05 -31.80
CA LEU A 111 -30.10 -11.28 -33.05
C LEU A 111 -30.77 -12.33 -33.98
N GLY A 112 -32.11 -12.38 -33.95
CA GLY A 112 -32.90 -13.34 -34.75
C GLY A 112 -33.14 -14.71 -34.11
N TYR A 113 -32.45 -15.04 -33.04
CA TYR A 113 -32.60 -16.32 -32.30
C TYR A 113 -33.69 -16.22 -31.24
N THR A 114 -34.48 -17.29 -31.10
CA THR A 114 -35.49 -17.37 -30.02
C THR A 114 -34.77 -17.75 -28.72
N CYS A 115 -34.84 -16.86 -27.72
CA CYS A 115 -34.22 -17.04 -26.42
C CYS A 115 -35.24 -17.38 -25.35
N LYS A 116 -34.92 -18.34 -24.49
CA LYS A 116 -35.60 -18.72 -23.25
C LYS A 116 -34.98 -17.97 -22.09
N LYS A 117 -35.71 -17.79 -21.01
CA LYS A 117 -35.28 -17.10 -19.80
C LYS A 117 -34.95 -18.06 -18.68
N ALA A 118 -33.79 -17.86 -18.05
CA ALA A 118 -33.42 -18.49 -16.79
C ALA A 118 -33.04 -17.42 -15.75
N LYS A 119 -33.31 -17.69 -14.48
CA LYS A 119 -33.06 -16.79 -13.37
C LYS A 119 -32.30 -17.49 -12.25
N THR A 120 -31.43 -16.77 -11.58
CA THR A 120 -30.77 -17.23 -10.36
C THR A 120 -30.49 -16.06 -9.43
N ILE A 121 -30.21 -16.33 -8.15
CA ILE A 121 -29.83 -15.33 -7.15
C ILE A 121 -28.46 -15.70 -6.62
N ILE A 122 -27.49 -14.76 -6.73
CA ILE A 122 -26.14 -14.92 -6.23
C ILE A 122 -25.79 -13.69 -5.39
N ASN A 123 -25.44 -13.90 -4.12
CA ASN A 123 -25.07 -12.83 -3.18
C ASN A 123 -26.08 -11.67 -3.20
N SER A 124 -27.36 -11.99 -3.04
CA SER A 124 -28.50 -11.05 -3.08
C SER A 124 -28.74 -10.34 -4.42
N ASN A 125 -28.01 -10.67 -5.48
CA ASN A 125 -28.25 -10.14 -6.81
C ASN A 125 -29.13 -11.11 -7.61
N THR A 126 -30.20 -10.57 -8.18
CA THR A 126 -31.01 -11.30 -9.16
C THR A 126 -30.32 -11.23 -10.52
N LEU A 127 -30.05 -12.40 -11.10
CA LEU A 127 -29.43 -12.57 -12.40
C LEU A 127 -30.41 -13.26 -13.34
N GLU A 128 -30.74 -12.61 -14.45
CA GLU A 128 -31.60 -13.14 -15.50
C GLU A 128 -30.76 -13.39 -16.76
N LEU A 129 -30.85 -14.59 -17.32
CA LEU A 129 -30.09 -15.03 -18.47
C LEU A 129 -31.07 -15.38 -19.60
N TRP A 130 -30.83 -14.79 -20.78
CA TRP A 130 -31.53 -15.12 -22.00
C TRP A 130 -30.62 -15.96 -22.89
N TYR A 131 -31.02 -17.20 -23.17
CA TYR A 131 -30.21 -18.16 -23.92
C TYR A 131 -31.00 -18.83 -25.04
N THR A 132 -30.30 -19.21 -26.11
CA THR A 132 -30.86 -19.95 -27.22
C THR A 132 -30.24 -21.34 -27.34
N GLU A 133 -31.03 -22.32 -27.77
CA GLU A 133 -30.59 -23.67 -28.12
C GLU A 133 -30.47 -23.87 -29.64
N ASP A 134 -30.76 -22.85 -30.44
CA ASP A 134 -30.69 -22.90 -31.92
C ASP A 134 -29.24 -23.02 -32.43
N LEU A 135 -28.25 -22.78 -31.57
CA LEU A 135 -26.83 -22.87 -31.88
C LEU A 135 -26.23 -24.13 -31.26
N LYS A 136 -25.37 -24.82 -32.02
CA LYS A 136 -24.77 -26.10 -31.56
C LYS A 136 -23.82 -25.96 -30.37
N ALA A 137 -23.23 -24.80 -30.16
CA ALA A 137 -22.33 -24.54 -29.05
C ALA A 137 -23.04 -23.83 -27.89
N LYS A 138 -22.70 -24.23 -26.65
CA LYS A 138 -23.14 -23.55 -25.44
C LYS A 138 -22.06 -22.58 -24.98
N ALA A 139 -22.42 -21.41 -24.53
CA ALA A 139 -21.50 -20.42 -23.97
C ALA A 139 -22.23 -19.31 -23.23
N SER A 140 -21.49 -18.57 -22.40
CA SER A 140 -21.99 -17.38 -21.70
C SER A 140 -20.86 -16.34 -21.62
N PRO A 141 -21.19 -15.03 -21.49
CA PRO A 141 -20.19 -13.98 -21.29
C PRO A 141 -19.50 -14.03 -19.93
N SER A 142 -19.85 -14.98 -19.08
CA SER A 142 -19.23 -15.22 -17.78
C SER A 142 -19.22 -16.72 -17.46
N ILE A 143 -18.68 -17.10 -16.28
CA ILE A 143 -18.77 -18.49 -15.80
C ILE A 143 -20.24 -18.96 -15.62
N LEU A 144 -21.14 -18.03 -15.34
CA LEU A 144 -22.54 -18.32 -15.09
C LEU A 144 -23.28 -18.66 -16.40
N GLY A 145 -24.05 -19.75 -16.39
CA GLY A 145 -24.91 -20.15 -17.50
C GLY A 145 -24.22 -20.87 -18.65
N GLN A 146 -22.99 -21.33 -18.50
CA GLN A 146 -22.21 -22.03 -19.55
C GLN A 146 -22.90 -23.31 -20.06
N ASN A 147 -23.75 -23.93 -19.26
CA ASN A 147 -24.45 -25.19 -19.59
C ASN A 147 -25.89 -24.97 -20.07
N LEU A 148 -26.45 -23.75 -20.03
CA LEU A 148 -27.85 -23.47 -20.45
C LEU A 148 -28.04 -23.62 -21.95
N GLY A 149 -27.18 -23.02 -22.73
CA GLY A 149 -27.21 -22.85 -24.18
C GLY A 149 -26.26 -21.75 -24.58
N MET A 150 -26.55 -21.08 -25.71
CA MET A 150 -25.82 -19.85 -26.06
C MET A 150 -26.50 -18.67 -25.37
N VAL A 151 -25.91 -18.18 -24.29
CA VAL A 151 -26.43 -17.01 -23.53
C VAL A 151 -26.13 -15.75 -24.32
N LEU A 152 -27.18 -15.02 -24.70
CA LEU A 152 -27.08 -13.80 -25.49
C LEU A 152 -27.32 -12.52 -24.67
N GLU A 153 -27.87 -12.65 -23.47
CA GLU A 153 -28.02 -11.51 -22.55
C GLU A 153 -27.98 -12.00 -21.11
N VAL A 154 -27.30 -11.24 -20.29
CA VAL A 154 -27.28 -11.39 -18.82
C VAL A 154 -27.66 -10.06 -18.22
N THR A 155 -28.73 -10.02 -17.40
CA THR A 155 -29.15 -8.82 -16.68
C THR A 155 -29.04 -9.04 -15.19
N ARG A 156 -28.46 -8.06 -14.49
CA ARG A 156 -28.33 -8.04 -13.03
C ARG A 156 -29.23 -6.96 -12.44
N ASN A 157 -30.10 -7.36 -11.52
CA ASN A 157 -31.04 -6.47 -10.80
C ASN A 157 -31.89 -5.56 -11.72
N GLY A 158 -32.10 -5.96 -12.96
CA GLY A 158 -32.89 -5.22 -13.95
C GLY A 158 -32.23 -3.93 -14.48
N ASN A 159 -31.05 -3.57 -14.01
CA ASN A 159 -30.43 -2.28 -14.35
C ASN A 159 -29.06 -2.37 -15.03
N TYR A 160 -28.36 -3.50 -14.92
CA TYR A 160 -27.08 -3.71 -15.59
C TYR A 160 -27.18 -4.92 -16.51
N SER A 161 -26.81 -4.76 -17.78
CA SER A 161 -26.92 -5.83 -18.79
C SER A 161 -25.65 -6.01 -19.59
N ILE A 162 -25.37 -7.26 -19.95
CA ILE A 162 -24.35 -7.66 -20.92
C ILE A 162 -25.11 -8.31 -22.07
N ILE A 163 -25.13 -7.68 -23.25
CA ILE A 163 -26.00 -8.05 -24.37
C ILE A 163 -25.15 -8.36 -25.60
N ALA A 164 -25.43 -9.49 -26.25
CA ALA A 164 -24.81 -9.85 -27.51
C ALA A 164 -25.26 -8.91 -28.62
N THR A 165 -24.31 -8.33 -29.34
CA THR A 165 -24.53 -7.41 -30.47
C THR A 165 -24.19 -8.04 -31.80
N LYS A 166 -23.36 -9.12 -31.82
CA LYS A 166 -22.98 -9.81 -33.04
C LYS A 166 -22.62 -11.27 -32.75
N ILE A 167 -22.96 -12.16 -33.67
CA ILE A 167 -22.53 -13.57 -33.69
C ILE A 167 -21.93 -13.87 -35.05
N GLU A 168 -20.70 -14.42 -35.07
CA GLU A 168 -19.96 -14.72 -36.27
C GLU A 168 -19.47 -16.17 -36.24
N LYS A 169 -19.56 -16.88 -37.35
CA LYS A 169 -18.84 -18.17 -37.55
C LYS A 169 -17.40 -17.88 -37.95
N ILE A 170 -16.46 -18.49 -37.26
CA ILE A 170 -15.01 -18.26 -37.46
C ILE A 170 -14.30 -19.56 -37.79
N LYS A 171 -13.15 -19.48 -38.47
CA LYS A 171 -12.36 -20.65 -38.88
C LYS A 171 -11.47 -21.15 -37.75
N SER A 172 -10.92 -20.27 -36.93
CA SER A 172 -9.97 -20.63 -35.88
C SER A 172 -10.17 -19.74 -34.62
N PHE A 173 -9.76 -20.27 -33.48
CA PHE A 173 -9.70 -19.54 -32.22
C PHE A 173 -8.44 -18.64 -32.15
N PRO A 174 -8.48 -17.50 -31.46
CA PRO A 174 -7.29 -16.80 -31.09
C PRO A 174 -6.42 -17.71 -30.20
N LYS A 175 -5.09 -17.61 -30.34
CA LYS A 175 -4.19 -18.30 -29.43
C LYS A 175 -4.33 -17.67 -28.05
N ALA A 176 -4.81 -18.42 -27.08
CA ALA A 176 -4.66 -18.09 -25.68
C ALA A 176 -3.33 -18.71 -25.20
N ASN A 177 -2.50 -17.94 -24.52
CA ASN A 177 -1.25 -18.43 -23.95
C ASN A 177 -1.57 -19.23 -22.69
N PHE A 178 -1.81 -20.52 -22.86
CA PHE A 178 -1.94 -21.47 -21.75
C PHE A 178 -0.58 -22.15 -21.61
N ASP A 179 0.13 -21.85 -20.54
CA ASP A 179 1.18 -22.72 -20.07
C ASP A 179 0.61 -23.59 -18.95
N ASP A 180 0.69 -24.91 -19.10
CA ASP A 180 0.23 -25.90 -18.13
C ASP A 180 0.96 -25.84 -16.78
N ALA A 181 1.91 -24.92 -16.62
CA ALA A 181 2.94 -25.02 -15.63
C ALA A 181 2.53 -24.63 -14.20
N ASN A 182 1.56 -23.76 -13.95
CA ASN A 182 1.30 -23.31 -12.57
C ASN A 182 -0.18 -23.00 -12.29
N ASN A 183 -0.94 -24.04 -11.96
CA ASN A 183 -2.21 -23.85 -11.28
C ASN A 183 -1.95 -23.38 -9.84
N LEU A 184 -2.23 -22.13 -9.59
CA LEU A 184 -2.16 -21.53 -8.26
C LEU A 184 -3.50 -21.73 -7.53
N ASP A 185 -3.46 -21.75 -6.20
CA ASP A 185 -4.69 -21.57 -5.43
C ASP A 185 -5.27 -20.18 -5.69
N ILE A 186 -6.59 -20.04 -5.49
CA ILE A 186 -7.31 -18.81 -5.86
C ILE A 186 -6.85 -17.58 -5.06
N LEU A 187 -6.40 -17.74 -3.81
CA LEU A 187 -5.94 -16.61 -2.99
C LEU A 187 -4.59 -16.12 -3.49
N THR A 188 -3.66 -17.01 -3.76
CA THR A 188 -2.34 -16.69 -4.34
C THR A 188 -2.49 -16.06 -5.73
N TYR A 189 -3.39 -16.61 -6.57
CA TYR A 189 -3.69 -16.04 -7.89
C TYR A 189 -4.17 -14.58 -7.78
N ARG A 190 -5.19 -14.34 -6.94
CA ARG A 190 -5.76 -13.01 -6.73
C ARG A 190 -4.74 -12.02 -6.15
N ASP A 191 -3.92 -12.47 -5.20
CA ASP A 191 -2.87 -11.66 -4.60
C ASP A 191 -1.83 -11.21 -5.65
N LEU A 192 -1.38 -12.13 -6.51
CA LEU A 192 -0.43 -11.81 -7.57
C LEU A 192 -1.01 -10.87 -8.63
N VAL A 193 -2.27 -11.07 -9.05
CA VAL A 193 -2.96 -10.14 -9.97
C VAL A 193 -3.10 -8.76 -9.32
N TRP A 194 -3.49 -8.71 -8.04
CA TRP A 194 -3.62 -7.47 -7.31
C TRP A 194 -2.30 -6.72 -7.19
N LYS A 195 -1.25 -7.40 -6.74
CA LYS A 195 0.10 -6.82 -6.58
C LYS A 195 0.69 -6.32 -7.90
N ASN A 196 0.27 -6.87 -9.03
CA ASN A 196 0.73 -6.43 -10.35
C ASN A 196 0.02 -5.17 -10.88
N LYS A 197 -1.05 -4.70 -10.20
CA LYS A 197 -1.75 -3.46 -10.58
C LYS A 197 -1.04 -2.19 -10.10
N PHE A 198 -0.03 -2.32 -9.25
CA PHE A 198 0.73 -1.21 -8.70
C PHE A 198 2.23 -1.50 -8.67
N ALA A 199 3.03 -0.45 -8.63
CA ALA A 199 4.47 -0.61 -8.51
C ALA A 199 4.85 -0.87 -7.05
N THR A 200 5.70 -1.88 -6.81
CA THR A 200 6.32 -2.14 -5.51
C THR A 200 7.81 -1.89 -5.64
N ILE A 201 8.33 -0.98 -4.83
CA ILE A 201 9.75 -0.64 -4.75
C ILE A 201 10.26 -1.20 -3.44
N GLU A 202 11.06 -2.26 -3.50
CA GLU A 202 11.74 -2.83 -2.33
C GLU A 202 12.82 -1.85 -1.86
N ILE A 203 12.72 -1.42 -0.61
CA ILE A 203 13.72 -0.55 0.02
C ILE A 203 14.70 -1.39 0.85
N PHE A 204 14.17 -2.22 1.76
CA PHE A 204 14.95 -3.12 2.59
C PHE A 204 14.33 -4.51 2.59
N LYS A 205 15.19 -5.53 2.63
CA LYS A 205 14.79 -6.93 2.79
C LYS A 205 15.65 -7.55 3.88
N ASP A 206 15.00 -7.97 4.96
CA ASP A 206 15.62 -8.60 6.12
C ASP A 206 16.88 -7.85 6.63
N GLN A 207 16.81 -6.50 6.59
CA GLN A 207 17.91 -5.63 6.96
C GLN A 207 18.05 -5.59 8.48
N ILE A 208 19.22 -5.94 8.98
CA ILE A 208 19.54 -5.84 10.40
C ILE A 208 19.86 -4.39 10.75
N ILE A 209 19.18 -3.84 11.75
CA ILE A 209 19.41 -2.54 12.36
C ILE A 209 19.82 -2.79 13.82
N ASN A 210 21.10 -2.69 14.11
CA ASN A 210 21.65 -3.05 15.42
C ASN A 210 22.74 -2.07 15.85
N PHE A 211 23.04 -2.04 17.13
CA PHE A 211 24.20 -1.33 17.66
C PHE A 211 25.43 -2.23 17.61
N SER A 212 26.44 -1.84 16.82
CA SER A 212 27.64 -2.64 16.62
C SER A 212 28.84 -1.79 16.23
N ASP A 213 30.03 -2.15 16.70
CA ASP A 213 31.29 -1.56 16.22
C ASP A 213 31.63 -2.01 14.80
N ASN A 214 31.04 -3.10 14.33
CA ASN A 214 31.19 -3.61 12.96
C ASN A 214 29.86 -3.53 12.23
N PHE A 215 29.68 -2.49 11.42
CA PHE A 215 28.48 -2.24 10.63
C PHE A 215 28.84 -1.90 9.16
N PRO A 216 29.41 -2.84 8.40
CA PRO A 216 29.88 -2.55 7.05
C PRO A 216 28.73 -2.11 6.14
N SER A 217 29.02 -1.09 5.35
CA SER A 217 28.21 -0.73 4.17
C SER A 217 28.55 -1.66 3.01
N ASN A 218 27.63 -1.80 2.07
CA ASN A 218 27.85 -2.47 0.80
C ASN A 218 27.42 -1.54 -0.36
N ASP A 219 27.50 -2.01 -1.60
CA ASP A 219 27.19 -1.22 -2.79
C ASP A 219 25.74 -0.68 -2.84
N THR A 220 24.82 -1.27 -2.08
CA THR A 220 23.39 -0.93 -2.08
C THR A 220 22.90 -0.35 -0.77
N ILE A 221 23.48 -0.72 0.35
CA ILE A 221 23.07 -0.32 1.71
C ILE A 221 24.22 0.38 2.40
N LEU A 222 24.04 1.65 2.73
CA LEU A 222 24.98 2.42 3.56
C LEU A 222 24.54 2.34 5.01
N ARG A 223 25.50 2.13 5.92
CA ARG A 223 25.25 2.03 7.35
C ARG A 223 26.01 3.08 8.12
N PHE A 224 25.34 3.70 9.11
CA PHE A 224 25.86 4.80 9.91
C PHE A 224 25.49 4.67 11.38
N ALA A 225 26.03 5.56 12.20
CA ALA A 225 25.73 5.71 13.62
C ALA A 225 25.78 4.37 14.36
N SER A 226 26.94 3.70 14.33
CA SER A 226 27.16 2.36 14.92
C SER A 226 26.15 1.30 14.44
N GLY A 227 25.65 1.43 13.21
CA GLY A 227 24.75 0.48 12.57
C GLY A 227 23.26 0.67 12.86
N THR A 228 22.88 1.68 13.66
CA THR A 228 21.48 1.99 13.97
C THR A 228 20.74 2.66 12.82
N ILE A 229 21.45 3.09 11.78
CA ILE A 229 20.90 3.67 10.55
C ILE A 229 21.29 2.82 9.34
N ALA A 230 20.33 2.50 8.49
CA ALA A 230 20.58 2.00 7.14
C ALA A 230 19.95 2.93 6.11
N LEU A 231 20.68 3.21 5.03
CA LEU A 231 20.22 4.02 3.89
C LEU A 231 20.31 3.21 2.61
N ARG A 232 19.37 3.45 1.72
CA ARG A 232 19.43 3.00 0.34
C ARG A 232 19.10 4.14 -0.62
N LYS A 233 19.91 4.28 -1.69
CA LYS A 233 19.66 5.24 -2.76
C LYS A 233 18.67 4.64 -3.74
N ILE A 234 17.55 5.32 -3.98
CA ILE A 234 16.44 4.83 -4.80
C ILE A 234 16.09 5.84 -5.89
N LYS A 235 16.00 5.36 -7.13
CA LYS A 235 15.40 6.13 -8.24
C LYS A 235 13.92 5.76 -8.34
N PHE A 236 13.06 6.72 -8.05
CA PHE A 236 11.61 6.56 -8.17
C PHE A 236 11.14 6.79 -9.62
N PRO A 237 10.11 6.07 -10.07
CA PRO A 237 9.49 6.31 -11.38
C PRO A 237 8.72 7.64 -11.40
N THR A 238 8.23 8.01 -12.59
CA THR A 238 7.22 9.05 -12.70
C THR A 238 5.93 8.59 -12.04
N ILE A 239 5.42 9.37 -11.11
CA ILE A 239 4.22 9.07 -10.31
C ILE A 239 3.11 10.01 -10.78
N LYS A 240 2.03 9.44 -11.32
CA LYS A 240 0.88 10.22 -11.80
C LYS A 240 0.24 11.04 -10.65
N PRO A 241 -0.27 12.25 -10.91
CA PRO A 241 -1.10 12.98 -9.95
C PRO A 241 -2.28 12.11 -9.51
N GLY A 242 -2.61 12.13 -8.20
CA GLY A 242 -3.69 11.30 -7.65
C GLY A 242 -3.30 9.88 -7.26
N SER A 243 -2.10 9.41 -7.63
CA SER A 243 -1.61 8.11 -7.16
C SER A 243 -1.50 8.09 -5.64
N GLN A 244 -1.93 6.97 -5.04
CA GLN A 244 -1.72 6.71 -3.63
C GLN A 244 -0.37 6.03 -3.42
N ILE A 245 0.36 6.44 -2.39
CA ILE A 245 1.71 5.94 -2.08
C ILE A 245 1.72 5.49 -0.62
N PHE A 246 2.14 4.25 -0.40
CA PHE A 246 2.22 3.70 0.95
C PHE A 246 3.62 3.18 1.25
N VAL A 247 4.05 3.38 2.48
CA VAL A 247 5.16 2.64 3.09
C VAL A 247 4.58 1.43 3.78
N ASP A 248 5.09 0.25 3.45
CA ASP A 248 4.82 -1.02 4.12
C ASP A 248 6.12 -1.49 4.77
N LEU A 249 6.13 -1.63 6.10
CA LEU A 249 7.28 -2.04 6.87
C LEU A 249 6.91 -3.20 7.79
N THR A 250 7.73 -4.23 7.82
CA THR A 250 7.70 -5.28 8.85
C THR A 250 8.93 -5.18 9.72
N GLU A 251 8.76 -5.36 11.00
CA GLU A 251 9.82 -5.34 11.97
C GLU A 251 9.70 -6.54 12.92
N GLN A 252 10.85 -7.06 13.31
CA GLN A 252 11.00 -8.14 14.30
C GLN A 252 12.23 -7.88 15.15
N SER A 253 12.12 -8.06 16.49
CA SER A 253 13.29 -8.06 17.36
C SER A 253 14.23 -9.21 17.00
N ASN A 254 15.53 -8.89 16.92
CA ASN A 254 16.62 -9.86 16.71
C ASN A 254 17.55 -9.97 17.93
N GLY A 255 17.14 -9.39 19.05
CA GLY A 255 17.92 -9.39 20.31
C GLY A 255 17.46 -8.31 21.27
N ASP A 256 17.14 -7.13 20.77
CA ASP A 256 16.66 -6.04 21.62
C ASP A 256 15.34 -6.41 22.31
N ALA A 257 15.31 -6.20 23.62
CA ALA A 257 14.18 -6.53 24.46
C ALA A 257 13.16 -5.38 24.60
N TYR A 258 13.53 -4.16 24.21
CA TYR A 258 12.76 -2.95 24.55
C TYR A 258 12.01 -2.35 23.35
N ASP A 259 11.00 -1.55 23.69
CA ASP A 259 10.27 -0.69 22.76
C ASP A 259 11.14 0.51 22.34
N ARG A 260 11.45 0.59 21.06
CA ARG A 260 12.36 1.59 20.50
C ARG A 260 11.65 2.53 19.55
N THR A 261 12.08 3.78 19.56
CA THR A 261 11.69 4.73 18.51
C THR A 261 12.32 4.30 17.18
N GLY A 262 11.47 4.10 16.18
CA GLY A 262 11.85 3.89 14.79
C GLY A 262 11.41 5.05 13.90
N SER A 263 12.23 5.39 12.93
CA SER A 263 11.91 6.40 11.91
C SER A 263 12.27 5.90 10.53
N PHE A 264 11.32 5.98 9.60
CA PHE A 264 11.54 5.76 8.18
C PHE A 264 11.47 7.11 7.49
N PHE A 265 12.51 7.49 6.75
CA PHE A 265 12.70 8.87 6.31
C PHE A 265 13.34 8.98 4.94
N ILE A 266 13.21 10.18 4.33
CA ILE A 266 13.88 10.58 3.11
C ILE A 266 14.89 11.67 3.45
N ILE A 267 16.06 11.63 2.82
CA ILE A 267 17.03 12.72 2.86
C ILE A 267 16.82 13.57 1.60
N PRO A 268 16.30 14.81 1.71
CA PRO A 268 16.24 15.74 0.59
C PRO A 268 17.64 16.08 0.09
N MET A 269 17.81 16.10 -1.25
CA MET A 269 19.09 16.36 -1.91
C MET A 269 19.04 17.62 -2.79
N ASP A 270 18.05 18.47 -2.56
CA ASP A 270 17.71 19.64 -3.39
C ASP A 270 18.47 20.93 -3.01
N LYS A 271 19.23 20.91 -1.90
CA LYS A 271 20.03 22.03 -1.44
C LYS A 271 21.54 21.73 -1.44
N LYS A 272 22.34 22.75 -1.13
CA LYS A 272 23.82 22.68 -1.13
C LYS A 272 24.37 21.64 -0.16
N SER A 273 23.72 21.45 0.98
CA SER A 273 24.05 20.43 1.97
C SER A 273 22.79 19.63 2.36
N SER A 274 23.01 18.42 2.80
CA SER A 274 21.96 17.50 3.21
C SER A 274 22.34 16.78 4.50
N PHE A 275 21.42 16.06 5.09
CA PHE A 275 21.68 15.25 6.28
C PHE A 275 22.73 14.15 6.03
N LEU A 276 22.91 13.73 4.77
CA LEU A 276 23.95 12.76 4.38
C LEU A 276 25.36 13.29 4.73
N ASN A 277 25.60 14.60 4.58
CA ASN A 277 26.90 15.18 4.96
C ASN A 277 27.20 14.99 6.46
N GLY A 278 26.19 15.11 7.32
CA GLY A 278 26.34 14.80 8.74
C GLY A 278 26.64 13.33 9.03
N LEU A 279 26.00 12.43 8.29
CA LEU A 279 26.24 10.98 8.42
C LEU A 279 27.65 10.60 7.99
N GLU A 280 28.18 11.18 6.92
CA GLU A 280 29.52 10.89 6.37
C GLU A 280 30.65 11.60 7.09
N GLN A 281 30.44 12.84 7.54
CA GLN A 281 31.50 13.72 8.05
C GLN A 281 31.35 14.03 9.55
N GLY A 282 30.28 13.53 10.18
CA GLY A 282 29.95 13.78 11.57
C GLY A 282 29.00 14.98 11.76
N LYS A 283 28.42 15.08 12.95
CA LYS A 283 27.37 16.06 13.28
C LYS A 283 27.77 17.54 13.07
N SER A 284 29.07 17.85 13.13
CA SER A 284 29.59 19.19 12.89
C SER A 284 29.43 19.72 11.45
N ALA A 285 29.15 18.81 10.49
CA ALA A 285 28.81 19.19 9.11
C ALA A 285 27.36 19.65 8.94
N LEU A 286 26.52 19.50 9.98
CA LEU A 286 25.12 19.90 9.97
C LEU A 286 24.93 21.32 10.53
N PRO A 287 23.94 22.08 10.03
CA PRO A 287 23.57 23.36 10.63
C PRO A 287 23.17 23.19 12.10
N VAL A 288 23.59 24.14 12.92
CA VAL A 288 23.29 24.15 14.36
C VAL A 288 22.12 25.07 14.64
N TYR A 289 21.14 24.56 15.39
CA TYR A 289 20.04 25.32 15.97
C TYR A 289 20.29 25.57 17.45
N ILE A 290 20.10 26.80 17.89
CA ILE A 290 20.19 27.23 19.29
C ILE A 290 18.96 28.07 19.66
N ASN A 291 18.45 27.87 20.87
CA ASN A 291 17.30 28.64 21.37
C ASN A 291 17.56 29.32 22.73
N GLY A 292 18.81 29.35 23.17
CA GLY A 292 19.22 30.00 24.42
C GLY A 292 19.20 29.06 25.66
N ASN A 293 18.92 27.78 25.52
CA ASN A 293 18.95 26.82 26.63
C ASN A 293 20.35 26.24 26.93
N GLY A 294 21.39 26.72 26.26
CA GLY A 294 22.78 26.30 26.45
C GLY A 294 23.16 25.03 25.68
N LYS A 295 22.29 24.51 24.82
CA LYS A 295 22.54 23.34 23.97
C LYS A 295 22.56 23.70 22.49
N GLU A 296 23.24 22.86 21.71
CA GLU A 296 23.32 22.93 20.27
C GLU A 296 22.64 21.69 19.65
N TYR A 297 21.72 21.92 18.70
CA TYR A 297 20.95 20.87 18.03
C TYR A 297 21.31 20.83 16.55
N GLN A 298 21.81 19.71 16.07
CA GLN A 298 22.40 19.58 14.73
C GLN A 298 21.38 19.09 13.71
N GLY A 299 21.24 19.81 12.59
CA GLY A 299 20.51 19.39 11.39
C GLY A 299 18.99 19.30 11.55
N ILE A 300 18.40 19.98 12.52
CA ILE A 300 16.99 19.83 12.85
C ILE A 300 16.04 20.78 12.13
N VAL A 301 16.53 21.92 11.63
CA VAL A 301 15.71 22.95 10.94
C VAL A 301 16.21 23.22 9.54
N THR A 302 15.28 23.61 8.66
CA THR A 302 15.64 24.10 7.33
C THR A 302 16.40 25.42 7.40
N THR A 303 17.33 25.58 6.47
CA THR A 303 18.05 26.84 6.23
C THR A 303 18.07 27.13 4.73
N GLU A 304 18.65 28.25 4.30
CA GLU A 304 18.83 28.56 2.88
C GLU A 304 19.56 27.42 2.13
N ASN A 305 20.56 26.80 2.74
CA ASN A 305 21.43 25.80 2.11
C ASN A 305 21.20 24.37 2.56
N TYR A 306 20.20 24.11 3.39
CA TYR A 306 19.98 22.80 4.00
C TYR A 306 18.49 22.51 4.25
N ASN A 307 18.06 21.28 3.97
CA ASN A 307 16.78 20.74 4.43
C ASN A 307 17.02 19.59 5.42
N PRO A 308 16.26 19.53 6.53
CA PRO A 308 16.27 18.39 7.43
C PRO A 308 15.70 17.14 6.72
N ILE A 309 15.88 15.98 7.33
CA ILE A 309 15.21 14.77 6.88
C ILE A 309 13.69 14.95 6.87
N VAL A 310 13.02 14.32 5.92
CA VAL A 310 11.55 14.21 5.92
C VAL A 310 11.17 12.84 6.46
N GLU A 311 10.62 12.84 7.65
CA GLU A 311 10.09 11.64 8.25
C GLU A 311 8.80 11.23 7.57
N ILE A 312 8.79 10.03 6.95
CA ILE A 312 7.63 9.51 6.23
C ILE A 312 6.82 8.53 7.06
N MET A 313 7.45 7.87 8.05
CA MET A 313 6.76 7.03 9.04
C MET A 313 7.52 7.07 10.36
N ARG A 314 6.81 7.37 11.46
CA ARG A 314 7.29 7.13 12.83
C ARG A 314 6.63 5.86 13.34
N PHE A 315 7.45 4.90 13.76
CA PHE A 315 6.97 3.65 14.32
C PHE A 315 7.70 3.35 15.62
N PHE A 316 7.13 2.44 16.39
CA PHE A 316 7.71 1.99 17.64
C PHE A 316 7.80 0.49 17.62
N THR A 317 8.98 -0.06 17.93
CA THR A 317 9.11 -1.50 18.04
C THR A 317 8.32 -2.01 19.23
N PRO A 318 7.78 -3.22 19.19
CA PRO A 318 7.20 -3.84 20.39
C PRO A 318 8.31 -4.27 21.35
N PHE A 319 7.93 -4.63 22.55
CA PHE A 319 8.82 -5.39 23.43
C PHE A 319 9.16 -6.75 22.82
N GLY A 320 10.42 -7.17 22.95
CA GLY A 320 10.88 -8.40 22.32
C GLY A 320 10.17 -9.64 22.85
N VAL A 321 9.40 -10.30 21.99
CA VAL A 321 8.63 -11.50 22.35
C VAL A 321 9.52 -12.62 22.85
N LYS A 322 10.69 -12.83 22.23
CA LYS A 322 11.63 -13.87 22.63
C LYS A 322 12.27 -13.64 24.00
N GLN A 323 12.41 -12.39 24.41
CA GLN A 323 12.97 -11.99 25.70
C GLN A 323 11.94 -12.03 26.84
N TYR A 324 10.66 -11.81 26.53
CA TYR A 324 9.59 -11.66 27.52
C TYR A 324 8.47 -12.70 27.42
N ASN A 325 8.59 -13.74 26.60
CA ASN A 325 7.54 -14.72 26.31
C ASN A 325 7.37 -15.82 27.38
N TYR A 326 7.73 -15.57 28.62
CA TYR A 326 7.59 -16.54 29.73
C TYR A 326 6.12 -16.83 30.09
N LEU A 327 5.20 -16.00 29.63
CA LEU A 327 3.77 -16.25 29.80
C LEU A 327 3.27 -17.19 28.69
N GLN A 328 2.75 -18.37 29.10
CA GLN A 328 2.10 -19.26 28.16
C GLN A 328 0.69 -18.78 27.85
N LEU A 329 0.39 -18.62 26.56
CA LEU A 329 -0.94 -18.23 26.12
C LEU A 329 -1.77 -19.46 25.81
N LYS A 330 -3.04 -19.48 26.30
CA LYS A 330 -4.02 -20.51 25.94
C LYS A 330 -4.68 -20.13 24.61
N ASP A 331 -4.60 -21.04 23.63
CA ASP A 331 -5.24 -20.91 22.30
C ASP A 331 -4.83 -19.64 21.52
N LYS A 332 -3.64 -19.09 21.79
CA LYS A 332 -3.05 -17.91 21.13
C LYS A 332 -1.55 -18.08 21.00
N THR A 333 -0.96 -17.28 20.10
CA THR A 333 0.49 -17.17 19.93
C THR A 333 0.92 -15.71 20.00
N TRP A 334 2.10 -15.47 20.57
CA TRP A 334 2.73 -14.15 20.50
C TRP A 334 3.03 -13.76 19.06
N GLN A 335 2.83 -12.48 18.74
CA GLN A 335 3.15 -11.91 17.43
C GLN A 335 4.58 -11.35 17.47
N ASP A 336 5.52 -12.13 16.95
CA ASP A 336 6.94 -11.77 16.92
C ASP A 336 7.28 -10.77 15.79
N ASN A 337 6.44 -10.70 14.76
CA ASN A 337 6.55 -9.72 13.67
C ASN A 337 5.43 -8.69 13.78
N VAL A 338 5.78 -7.42 13.60
CA VAL A 338 4.81 -6.33 13.53
C VAL A 338 4.83 -5.70 12.14
N TYR A 339 3.64 -5.44 11.62
CA TYR A 339 3.44 -4.81 10.32
C TYR A 339 2.95 -3.38 10.51
N TYR A 340 3.62 -2.46 9.85
CA TYR A 340 3.30 -1.05 9.84
C TYR A 340 2.97 -0.59 8.43
N ARG A 341 1.97 0.27 8.29
CA ARG A 341 1.60 0.89 7.02
C ARG A 341 1.30 2.37 7.21
N GLN A 342 1.85 3.21 6.33
CA GLN A 342 1.64 4.66 6.35
C GLN A 342 1.34 5.17 4.95
N ASP A 343 0.27 5.95 4.81
CA ASP A 343 0.00 6.74 3.60
C ASP A 343 0.95 7.94 3.56
N ILE A 344 1.65 8.10 2.44
CA ILE A 344 2.59 9.18 2.16
C ILE A 344 2.29 9.87 0.82
N SER A 345 1.06 9.75 0.33
CA SER A 345 0.63 10.29 -0.97
C SER A 345 0.81 11.81 -1.07
N ASP A 346 0.70 12.50 0.07
CA ASP A 346 0.93 13.94 0.23
C ASP A 346 2.39 14.37 -0.01
N LEU A 347 3.33 13.44 0.11
CA LEU A 347 4.76 13.65 -0.12
C LEU A 347 5.21 13.21 -1.53
N ARG A 348 4.27 12.95 -2.45
CA ARG A 348 4.55 12.50 -3.82
C ARG A 348 5.66 13.28 -4.51
N ASN A 349 5.69 14.60 -4.36
CA ASN A 349 6.64 15.47 -5.06
C ASN A 349 8.10 15.29 -4.61
N LEU A 350 8.32 14.74 -3.41
CA LEU A 350 9.67 14.37 -2.97
C LEU A 350 10.17 13.08 -3.65
N LEU A 351 9.25 12.28 -4.21
CA LEU A 351 9.54 10.99 -4.81
C LEU A 351 9.44 11.01 -6.35
N ASN A 352 8.48 11.78 -6.89
CA ASN A 352 8.12 11.76 -8.30
C ASN A 352 9.32 12.01 -9.22
N ASN A 353 9.78 10.97 -9.93
CA ASN A 353 10.94 10.99 -10.82
C ASN A 353 12.25 11.46 -10.14
N GLN A 354 12.34 11.34 -8.81
CA GLN A 354 13.52 11.75 -8.03
C GLN A 354 14.43 10.56 -7.74
N GLU A 355 15.70 10.84 -7.52
CA GLU A 355 16.66 9.93 -6.93
C GLU A 355 16.97 10.45 -5.52
N VAL A 356 16.59 9.68 -4.50
CA VAL A 356 16.68 10.07 -3.09
C VAL A 356 17.27 8.96 -2.24
N TYR A 357 17.83 9.32 -1.09
CA TYR A 357 18.15 8.36 -0.06
C TYR A 357 16.94 8.12 0.83
N VAL A 358 16.55 6.86 0.93
CA VAL A 358 15.51 6.40 1.87
C VAL A 358 16.22 5.68 3.01
N GLY A 359 15.90 6.04 4.24
CA GLY A 359 16.56 5.53 5.43
C GLY A 359 15.59 4.93 6.45
N VAL A 360 16.12 4.00 7.23
CA VAL A 360 15.51 3.49 8.44
C VAL A 360 16.47 3.68 9.62
N PHE A 361 15.92 4.17 10.73
CA PHE A 361 16.58 4.28 12.02
C PHE A 361 15.79 3.53 13.07
N ILE A 362 16.46 2.82 13.97
CA ILE A 362 15.91 2.30 15.22
C ILE A 362 16.92 2.60 16.33
N GLY A 363 16.51 3.43 17.29
CA GLY A 363 17.33 3.83 18.44
C GLY A 363 17.51 2.68 19.41
N ASN A 364 18.54 1.86 19.23
CA ASN A 364 18.80 0.69 20.07
C ASN A 364 20.27 0.60 20.44
N TYR A 365 20.54 -0.16 21.53
CA TYR A 365 21.89 -0.42 22.07
C TYR A 365 22.23 -1.90 22.06
N ASP A 366 21.46 -2.73 21.37
CA ASP A 366 21.60 -4.18 21.34
C ASP A 366 22.39 -4.65 20.11
N LYS A 367 23.27 -5.63 20.29
CA LYS A 367 24.11 -6.18 19.21
C LYS A 367 23.31 -6.97 18.17
N GLY A 368 22.22 -7.59 18.56
CA GLY A 368 21.29 -8.27 17.67
C GLY A 368 20.34 -7.28 17.00
N GLY A 369 19.82 -6.33 17.80
CA GLY A 369 18.91 -5.26 17.37
C GLY A 369 17.59 -5.78 16.80
N HIS A 370 17.27 -5.36 15.57
CA HIS A 370 16.02 -5.61 14.89
C HIS A 370 16.24 -6.03 13.43
N ILE A 371 15.30 -6.75 12.85
CA ILE A 371 15.25 -7.09 11.42
C ILE A 371 14.10 -6.29 10.79
N VAL A 372 14.39 -5.58 9.70
CA VAL A 372 13.41 -4.74 9.01
C VAL A 372 13.34 -5.11 7.54
N SER A 373 12.11 -5.28 7.03
CA SER A 373 11.83 -5.32 5.60
C SER A 373 10.85 -4.19 5.27
N ALA A 374 11.13 -3.41 4.23
CA ALA A 374 10.31 -2.28 3.87
C ALA A 374 10.16 -2.12 2.36
N ASN A 375 8.95 -1.80 1.92
CA ASN A 375 8.60 -1.49 0.55
C ASN A 375 7.87 -0.15 0.48
N ILE A 376 7.99 0.53 -0.66
CA ILE A 376 7.09 1.63 -1.03
C ILE A 376 6.23 1.16 -2.19
N THR A 377 4.90 1.21 -2.03
CA THR A 377 3.95 0.83 -3.07
C THR A 377 3.30 2.07 -3.67
N ILE A 378 3.18 2.10 -5.00
CA ILE A 378 2.59 3.22 -5.75
C ILE A 378 1.39 2.68 -6.52
N HIS A 379 0.20 3.09 -6.10
CA HIS A 379 -1.08 2.71 -6.68
C HIS A 379 -1.52 3.81 -7.65
N PRO A 380 -1.40 3.60 -8.98
CA PRO A 380 -1.72 4.60 -9.95
C PRO A 380 -3.22 4.87 -9.97
N GLU A 381 -3.60 6.14 -9.96
CA GLU A 381 -4.96 6.59 -10.16
C GLU A 381 -4.97 7.77 -11.13
N GLU A 382 -5.97 7.78 -12.03
CA GLU A 382 -6.20 8.89 -12.95
C GLU A 382 -7.22 9.84 -12.34
N SER A 383 -6.81 10.60 -11.34
CA SER A 383 -7.62 11.69 -10.82
C SER A 383 -7.02 13.05 -11.22
N GLN A 384 -7.90 14.05 -11.35
CA GLN A 384 -7.48 15.45 -11.55
C GLN A 384 -7.03 16.07 -10.21
N SER A 385 -6.10 15.42 -9.50
CA SER A 385 -5.54 16.01 -8.30
C SER A 385 -4.56 17.12 -8.68
N LYS A 386 -4.61 18.22 -7.95
CA LYS A 386 -3.68 19.32 -8.11
C LYS A 386 -2.28 18.92 -7.63
N GLU A 387 -1.27 19.52 -8.22
CA GLU A 387 0.09 19.40 -7.70
C GLU A 387 0.22 20.07 -6.33
N THR A 388 0.76 19.32 -5.37
CA THR A 388 1.06 19.85 -4.04
C THR A 388 2.55 20.18 -3.95
N LYS A 389 2.89 21.34 -3.40
CA LYS A 389 4.26 21.69 -3.01
C LYS A 389 4.56 21.10 -1.64
N VAL A 390 5.80 20.70 -1.43
CA VAL A 390 6.27 20.12 -0.15
C VAL A 390 7.52 20.89 0.27
N VAL A 391 7.51 21.46 1.48
CA VAL A 391 8.64 22.21 2.03
C VAL A 391 9.03 21.59 3.38
N PRO A 392 10.18 20.90 3.47
CA PRO A 392 10.70 20.42 4.75
C PRO A 392 11.00 21.58 5.69
N LEU A 393 10.54 21.50 6.95
CA LEU A 393 10.73 22.57 7.91
C LEU A 393 11.63 22.15 9.07
N PHE A 394 11.29 21.07 9.76
CA PHE A 394 12.05 20.60 10.91
C PHE A 394 11.85 19.11 11.17
N CYS A 395 12.87 18.50 11.80
CA CYS A 395 12.80 17.17 12.38
C CYS A 395 13.75 17.09 13.58
N THR A 396 13.23 16.84 14.77
CA THR A 396 14.04 16.78 16.01
C THR A 396 14.38 15.35 16.44
N ASN A 397 14.10 14.35 15.59
CA ASN A 397 14.55 12.99 15.84
C ASN A 397 16.08 12.95 15.88
N ASN A 398 16.64 12.45 16.97
CA ASN A 398 18.06 12.31 17.15
C ASN A 398 18.61 11.02 16.50
N ILE A 399 18.35 10.84 15.21
CA ILE A 399 18.73 9.60 14.50
C ILE A 399 20.24 9.34 14.47
N MET A 400 21.07 10.36 14.68
CA MET A 400 22.51 10.23 14.87
C MET A 400 22.90 10.23 16.37
N GLU A 401 22.07 9.71 17.26
CA GLU A 401 22.39 9.68 18.70
C GLU A 401 23.72 8.98 18.99
N MET A 402 24.00 7.86 18.29
CA MET A 402 25.27 7.14 18.41
C MET A 402 26.49 7.91 17.87
N SER A 403 26.26 9.01 17.17
CA SER A 403 27.27 9.97 16.72
C SER A 403 27.20 11.29 17.51
N GLY A 404 26.49 11.31 18.63
CA GLY A 404 26.41 12.41 19.58
C GLY A 404 25.52 13.58 19.17
N GLN A 405 24.51 13.37 18.29
CA GLN A 405 23.45 14.34 18.03
C GLN A 405 22.66 14.61 19.31
N GLU A 406 22.36 15.88 19.58
CA GLU A 406 21.60 16.25 20.76
C GLU A 406 20.12 15.85 20.63
N TYR A 407 19.53 15.44 21.75
CA TYR A 407 18.11 15.06 21.84
C TYR A 407 17.19 16.30 21.75
N GLY A 408 15.94 16.08 21.41
CA GLY A 408 14.91 17.12 21.31
C GLY A 408 14.51 17.73 22.67
N THR A 409 15.50 18.21 23.45
CA THR A 409 15.31 18.82 24.77
C THR A 409 15.07 20.34 24.73
N MET A 410 14.96 20.91 23.54
CA MET A 410 14.85 22.36 23.32
C MET A 410 13.56 22.98 23.83
N PHE A 411 12.58 22.18 24.18
CA PHE A 411 11.28 22.65 24.66
C PHE A 411 11.28 23.01 26.16
N ASN A 412 12.42 22.87 26.83
CA ASN A 412 12.60 23.26 28.24
C ASN A 412 12.69 24.78 28.46
N VAL A 413 12.68 25.57 27.40
CA VAL A 413 12.62 27.05 27.42
C VAL A 413 11.47 27.54 26.54
N ASP A 414 10.95 28.73 26.86
CA ASP A 414 9.75 29.29 26.23
C ASP A 414 9.87 29.48 24.71
N LYS A 415 11.08 29.72 24.20
CA LYS A 415 11.30 29.80 22.76
C LYS A 415 10.97 28.49 22.03
N GLY A 416 11.23 27.33 22.67
CA GLY A 416 11.00 26.02 22.06
C GLY A 416 11.74 25.85 20.73
N LEU A 417 11.03 25.34 19.71
CA LEU A 417 11.52 25.22 18.34
C LEU A 417 10.91 26.31 17.47
N GLU A 418 11.74 27.09 16.80
CA GLU A 418 11.31 28.13 15.86
C GLU A 418 12.07 27.98 14.55
N VAL A 419 11.34 27.97 13.42
CA VAL A 419 11.90 27.86 12.08
C VAL A 419 11.37 28.98 11.19
N THR A 420 12.28 29.67 10.53
CA THR A 420 11.98 30.67 9.51
C THR A 420 12.21 30.06 8.12
N PHE A 421 11.25 30.23 7.22
CA PHE A 421 11.32 29.76 5.84
C PHE A 421 10.78 30.80 4.87
N LYS A 422 11.13 30.68 3.60
CA LYS A 422 10.71 31.59 2.55
C LYS A 422 9.89 30.87 1.49
N LEU A 423 8.78 31.46 1.11
CA LEU A 423 7.98 31.05 -0.05
C LEU A 423 8.23 32.04 -1.20
N ASP A 424 8.71 31.53 -2.34
CA ASP A 424 8.93 32.36 -3.54
C ASP A 424 7.60 32.71 -4.25
N GLN A 425 6.55 31.96 -4.00
CA GLN A 425 5.21 32.15 -4.53
C GLN A 425 4.17 31.83 -3.45
N PRO A 426 2.97 32.42 -3.53
CA PRO A 426 1.88 32.06 -2.62
C PRO A 426 1.60 30.56 -2.63
N MET A 427 1.19 30.04 -1.48
CA MET A 427 0.79 28.65 -1.29
C MET A 427 -0.64 28.61 -0.77
N LYS A 428 -1.54 27.96 -1.51
CA LYS A 428 -2.95 27.83 -1.14
C LYS A 428 -3.18 26.52 -0.37
N ASN A 429 -4.25 26.50 0.45
CA ASN A 429 -4.65 25.33 1.23
C ASN A 429 -3.49 24.71 2.00
N SER A 430 -2.64 25.60 2.57
CA SER A 430 -1.41 25.19 3.26
C SER A 430 -1.73 24.44 4.54
N LYS A 431 -1.02 23.34 4.78
CA LYS A 431 -1.12 22.52 5.99
C LYS A 431 0.27 22.18 6.50
N LEU A 432 0.41 22.17 7.81
CA LEU A 432 1.58 21.57 8.45
C LEU A 432 1.27 20.08 8.70
N ARG A 433 2.00 19.19 8.00
CA ARG A 433 2.04 17.78 8.33
C ARG A 433 2.96 17.61 9.53
N TYR A 434 2.38 17.31 10.69
CA TYR A 434 3.06 17.33 11.98
C TYR A 434 3.01 15.96 12.65
N ILE A 435 4.16 15.45 13.07
CA ILE A 435 4.28 14.24 13.89
C ILE A 435 4.93 14.64 15.20
N THR A 436 4.41 14.19 16.33
CA THR A 436 4.92 14.52 17.66
C THR A 436 4.79 13.36 18.60
N THR A 437 5.83 13.09 19.41
CA THR A 437 5.83 12.10 20.48
C THR A 437 6.75 12.57 21.61
N GLY A 438 6.30 12.37 22.85
CA GLY A 438 7.08 12.66 24.06
C GLY A 438 7.79 11.42 24.57
N HIS A 439 8.99 11.60 25.08
CA HIS A 439 9.88 10.52 25.51
C HIS A 439 10.63 10.90 26.78
N GLY A 440 11.07 9.86 27.48
CA GLY A 440 11.99 9.98 28.61
C GLY A 440 11.34 10.51 29.89
N GLY A 441 12.16 10.58 30.92
CA GLY A 441 11.71 10.72 32.28
C GLY A 441 11.03 9.43 32.76
N TRP A 442 11.16 9.08 34.01
CA TRP A 442 10.45 7.95 34.59
C TRP A 442 8.92 8.21 34.62
N GLU A 443 8.18 7.64 35.56
CA GLU A 443 6.72 7.77 35.68
C GLU A 443 6.18 9.23 35.63
N ASN A 444 7.03 10.22 35.95
CA ASN A 444 6.70 11.65 35.87
C ASN A 444 7.25 12.36 34.62
N GLY A 445 7.91 11.63 33.73
CA GLY A 445 8.47 12.20 32.50
C GLY A 445 7.43 12.40 31.41
N ASP A 446 7.82 13.12 30.38
CA ASP A 446 6.93 13.51 29.27
C ASP A 446 6.41 12.34 28.45
N GLU A 447 6.99 11.15 28.59
CA GLU A 447 6.46 9.93 28.01
C GLU A 447 5.09 9.55 28.60
N PHE A 448 4.93 9.72 29.93
CA PHE A 448 3.75 9.28 30.69
C PHE A 448 2.92 10.42 31.28
N VAL A 449 3.30 11.67 30.99
CA VAL A 449 2.58 12.87 31.45
C VAL A 449 2.08 13.66 30.24
N PRO A 450 0.76 13.89 30.11
CA PRO A 450 0.21 14.65 29.00
C PRO A 450 0.75 16.08 28.95
N LYS A 451 1.26 16.51 27.77
CA LYS A 451 1.76 17.86 27.55
C LYS A 451 1.08 18.49 26.35
N LYS A 452 0.68 19.75 26.48
CA LYS A 452 0.06 20.51 25.39
C LYS A 452 1.13 20.91 24.37
N ASN A 453 0.92 20.58 23.11
CA ASN A 453 1.70 21.12 22.00
C ASN A 453 0.97 22.35 21.43
N THR A 454 1.67 23.44 21.22
CA THR A 454 1.12 24.68 20.67
C THR A 454 1.94 25.10 19.48
N ILE A 455 1.26 25.39 18.36
CA ILE A 455 1.84 25.78 17.09
C ILE A 455 1.47 27.23 16.81
N TYR A 456 2.49 28.03 16.50
CA TYR A 456 2.36 29.43 16.10
C TYR A 456 2.77 29.59 14.65
N LEU A 457 2.03 30.39 13.89
CA LEU A 457 2.40 30.87 12.56
C LEU A 457 2.53 32.38 12.62
N ASP A 458 3.70 32.92 12.24
CA ASP A 458 4.02 34.34 12.24
C ASP A 458 3.69 35.05 13.58
N GLY A 459 4.03 34.36 14.67
CA GLY A 459 3.79 34.83 16.04
C GLY A 459 2.37 34.68 16.58
N LYS A 460 1.42 34.20 15.75
CA LYS A 460 0.03 33.96 16.15
C LYS A 460 -0.21 32.49 16.47
N GLU A 461 -0.80 32.19 17.65
CA GLU A 461 -1.25 30.83 17.96
C GLU A 461 -2.29 30.36 16.92
N THR A 462 -1.97 29.29 16.22
CA THR A 462 -2.81 28.74 15.15
C THR A 462 -3.49 27.44 15.57
N PHE A 463 -2.78 26.63 16.34
CA PHE A 463 -3.29 25.32 16.75
C PHE A 463 -2.70 24.88 18.08
N SER A 464 -3.50 24.20 18.90
CA SER A 464 -2.98 23.55 20.09
C SER A 464 -3.77 22.29 20.45
N PHE A 465 -3.07 21.27 20.96
CA PHE A 465 -3.66 20.00 21.36
C PHE A 465 -2.75 19.27 22.33
N THR A 466 -3.27 18.24 22.98
CA THR A 466 -2.48 17.33 23.81
C THR A 466 -2.34 15.99 23.08
N PRO A 467 -1.14 15.66 22.56
CA PRO A 467 -0.88 14.39 21.90
C PRO A 467 -0.83 13.27 22.95
N TRP A 468 -1.86 12.41 22.96
CA TRP A 468 -1.99 11.38 23.98
C TRP A 468 -2.67 10.13 23.44
N ARG A 469 -2.16 8.94 23.80
CA ARG A 469 -2.76 7.65 23.44
C ARG A 469 -3.07 6.84 24.69
N GLN A 470 -4.26 6.20 24.69
CA GLN A 470 -4.77 5.39 25.80
C GLN A 470 -5.05 3.94 25.40
N ASP A 471 -4.69 3.57 24.18
CA ASP A 471 -5.03 2.28 23.56
C ASP A 471 -3.87 1.27 23.57
N CYS A 472 -2.76 1.54 24.27
CA CYS A 472 -1.56 0.72 24.24
C CYS A 472 -1.80 -0.74 24.66
N GLY A 473 -2.67 -0.98 25.62
CA GLY A 473 -3.09 -2.33 26.02
C GLY A 473 -3.77 -3.17 24.92
N SER A 474 -4.15 -2.56 23.80
CA SER A 474 -4.73 -3.28 22.64
C SER A 474 -3.69 -4.09 21.87
N TYR A 475 -2.39 -3.84 22.06
CA TYR A 475 -1.28 -4.45 21.30
C TYR A 475 -0.54 -5.53 22.11
N ARG A 476 -1.20 -6.14 23.09
CA ARG A 476 -0.59 -7.13 24.01
C ARG A 476 0.02 -8.34 23.36
N LEU A 477 -0.53 -8.83 22.23
CA LEU A 477 0.02 -10.00 21.57
C LEU A 477 1.44 -9.77 21.01
N SER A 478 1.81 -8.51 20.78
CA SER A 478 3.17 -8.12 20.36
C SER A 478 4.01 -7.62 21.54
N ASN A 479 3.42 -7.43 22.74
CA ASN A 479 4.07 -6.81 23.89
C ASN A 479 3.90 -7.68 25.15
N PRO A 480 4.72 -8.73 25.31
CA PRO A 480 4.60 -9.67 26.43
C PRO A 480 5.12 -9.14 27.76
N ALA A 481 5.82 -8.01 27.77
CA ALA A 481 6.38 -7.43 28.98
C ALA A 481 5.29 -7.06 30.01
N SER A 482 5.57 -7.28 31.27
CA SER A 482 4.68 -7.01 32.37
C SER A 482 5.45 -6.48 33.59
N GLY A 483 4.84 -5.48 34.32
CA GLY A 483 5.24 -5.14 35.66
C GLY A 483 6.52 -4.32 35.81
N ASN A 484 6.61 -3.15 35.16
CA ASN A 484 7.75 -2.23 35.33
C ASN A 484 7.47 -1.04 36.23
N PHE A 485 6.22 -0.83 36.64
CA PHE A 485 5.78 0.36 37.39
C PHE A 485 5.33 0.01 38.79
N SER A 486 5.39 0.99 39.68
CA SER A 486 5.04 0.86 41.12
C SER A 486 3.60 0.37 41.35
N ASN A 487 2.68 0.70 40.44
CA ASN A 487 1.28 0.25 40.47
C ASN A 487 1.06 -1.17 39.89
N GLY A 488 2.12 -1.87 39.47
CA GLY A 488 2.05 -3.23 38.96
C GLY A 488 1.62 -3.36 37.50
N LEU A 489 1.37 -2.24 36.78
CA LEU A 489 1.04 -2.29 35.37
C LEU A 489 2.29 -2.52 34.51
N SER A 490 2.10 -3.17 33.38
CA SER A 490 3.10 -3.28 32.34
C SER A 490 3.32 -1.92 31.68
N SER A 491 4.56 -1.61 31.32
CA SER A 491 4.84 -0.43 30.49
C SER A 491 4.11 -0.47 29.15
N SER A 492 3.79 -1.66 28.63
CA SER A 492 2.99 -1.85 27.42
C SER A 492 1.54 -1.37 27.55
N ASP A 493 1.01 -1.27 28.77
CA ASP A 493 -0.39 -0.91 29.04
C ASP A 493 -0.59 0.58 29.33
N TYR A 494 0.50 1.28 29.61
CA TYR A 494 0.43 2.69 29.96
C TYR A 494 0.01 3.58 28.79
N SER A 495 -0.84 4.53 29.08
CA SER A 495 -1.10 5.68 28.20
C SER A 495 0.18 6.49 28.04
N ARG A 496 0.47 6.94 26.81
CA ARG A 496 1.72 7.61 26.47
C ARG A 496 1.51 8.85 25.61
N ALA A 497 2.53 9.67 25.53
CA ALA A 497 2.56 10.87 24.72
C ALA A 497 2.59 10.55 23.20
N ASN A 498 1.43 10.14 22.69
CA ASN A 498 1.09 9.90 21.28
C ASN A 498 1.74 8.67 20.63
N TRP A 499 2.16 7.68 21.37
CA TRP A 499 2.69 6.44 20.82
C TRP A 499 2.37 5.22 21.70
N CYS A 500 2.47 4.04 21.11
CA CYS A 500 2.42 2.75 21.82
C CYS A 500 3.42 1.78 21.22
N PRO A 501 4.03 0.87 22.01
CA PRO A 501 4.87 -0.18 21.48
C PRO A 501 4.16 -1.01 20.41
N GLY A 502 4.84 -1.28 19.30
CA GLY A 502 4.30 -2.06 18.18
C GLY A 502 3.33 -1.29 17.27
N THR A 503 3.39 0.07 17.26
CA THR A 503 2.46 0.88 16.45
C THR A 503 3.18 1.99 15.68
N VAL A 504 2.43 2.63 14.77
CA VAL A 504 2.82 3.89 14.12
C VAL A 504 2.22 5.08 14.85
N THR A 505 2.88 6.23 14.77
CA THR A 505 2.29 7.53 15.07
C THR A 505 1.97 8.24 13.76
N ASN A 506 0.69 8.38 13.47
CA ASN A 506 0.23 9.04 12.26
C ASN A 506 0.47 10.55 12.33
N PRO A 507 0.78 11.22 11.19
CA PRO A 507 0.81 12.66 11.12
C PRO A 507 -0.57 13.25 11.36
N ILE A 508 -0.61 14.43 11.95
CA ILE A 508 -1.78 15.32 11.93
C ILE A 508 -1.54 16.44 10.94
N TYR A 509 -2.64 16.94 10.36
CA TYR A 509 -2.61 18.01 9.36
C TYR A 509 -3.25 19.26 9.97
N ILE A 510 -2.39 20.22 10.27
CA ILE A 510 -2.79 21.49 10.88
C ILE A 510 -3.02 22.50 9.74
N ASP A 511 -4.25 22.98 9.61
CA ASP A 511 -4.61 23.97 8.59
C ASP A 511 -3.95 25.33 8.91
N LEU A 512 -3.20 25.84 7.95
CA LEU A 512 -2.53 27.14 8.01
C LEU A 512 -3.17 28.17 7.07
N GLY A 513 -4.19 27.78 6.30
CA GLY A 513 -4.86 28.62 5.31
C GLY A 513 -3.99 28.89 4.08
N ASN A 514 -4.11 30.08 3.53
CA ASN A 514 -3.29 30.53 2.41
C ASN A 514 -2.12 31.34 2.92
N LEU A 515 -0.93 31.02 2.45
CA LEU A 515 0.30 31.76 2.78
C LEU A 515 0.73 32.58 1.56
N GLU A 516 1.03 33.85 1.79
CA GLU A 516 1.55 34.74 0.73
C GLU A 516 3.02 34.42 0.41
N ALA A 517 3.52 34.92 -0.71
CA ALA A 517 4.95 34.88 -0.98
C ALA A 517 5.71 35.75 0.04
N GLY A 518 6.80 35.26 0.59
CA GLY A 518 7.56 35.99 1.60
C GLY A 518 8.16 35.08 2.66
N THR A 519 8.58 35.68 3.73
CA THR A 519 9.19 35.02 4.88
C THR A 519 8.12 34.72 5.92
N HIS A 520 8.05 33.47 6.36
CA HIS A 520 7.15 32.99 7.39
C HIS A 520 7.93 32.32 8.52
N THR A 521 7.31 32.25 9.69
CA THR A 521 7.89 31.60 10.88
C THR A 521 6.87 30.62 11.46
N ILE A 522 7.29 29.38 11.68
CA ILE A 522 6.54 28.41 12.49
C ILE A 522 7.31 28.20 13.79
N GLN A 523 6.58 28.27 14.91
CA GLN A 523 7.10 27.97 16.24
C GLN A 523 6.30 26.86 16.89
N VAL A 524 7.00 25.93 17.54
CA VAL A 524 6.43 24.86 18.34
C VAL A 524 6.83 25.07 19.79
N LYS A 525 5.82 25.13 20.68
CA LYS A 525 6.01 25.19 22.14
C LYS A 525 5.40 23.98 22.80
N ILE A 526 6.17 23.37 23.70
CA ILE A 526 5.74 22.21 24.49
C ILE A 526 6.25 22.45 25.92
N PRO A 527 5.43 22.39 26.97
CA PRO A 527 5.88 22.57 28.36
C PRO A 527 6.63 21.31 28.84
N GLN A 528 7.84 21.12 28.31
CA GLN A 528 8.69 19.97 28.61
C GLN A 528 8.99 19.88 30.11
N GLY A 529 8.90 18.64 30.64
CA GLY A 529 9.21 18.35 32.04
C GLY A 529 10.69 18.53 32.38
N LEU A 530 10.96 18.79 33.65
CA LEU A 530 12.32 18.89 34.17
C LEU A 530 12.98 17.50 34.21
N PRO A 531 14.33 17.44 34.16
CA PRO A 531 15.06 16.20 34.38
C PRO A 531 14.74 15.61 35.76
N GLU A 532 14.64 14.28 35.82
CA GLU A 532 14.44 13.50 37.05
C GLU A 532 15.67 12.58 37.23
N GLY A 533 16.57 12.93 38.11
CA GLY A 533 17.88 12.26 38.26
C GLY A 533 18.68 12.34 36.98
N ASN A 534 19.09 11.17 36.44
CA ASN A 534 19.80 11.06 35.17
C ASN A 534 18.86 10.93 33.97
N SER A 535 17.55 10.89 34.16
CA SER A 535 16.55 10.82 33.10
C SER A 535 16.07 12.23 32.73
N PHE A 536 15.94 12.49 31.44
CA PHE A 536 15.42 13.75 30.92
C PHE A 536 14.28 13.50 29.96
N SER A 537 13.37 14.44 29.87
CA SER A 537 12.29 14.45 28.88
C SER A 537 12.77 15.01 27.56
N SER A 538 12.27 14.48 26.46
CA SER A 538 12.54 14.98 25.10
C SER A 538 11.31 14.82 24.20
N TRP A 539 11.23 15.67 23.18
CA TRP A 539 10.14 15.62 22.21
C TRP A 539 10.69 15.42 20.80
N ASN A 540 10.25 14.34 20.17
CA ASN A 540 10.50 14.09 18.77
C ASN A 540 9.37 14.72 17.95
N VAL A 541 9.65 15.83 17.27
CA VAL A 541 8.70 16.48 16.38
C VAL A 541 9.25 16.55 14.97
N SER A 542 8.39 16.34 13.98
CA SER A 542 8.71 16.59 12.59
C SER A 542 7.61 17.40 11.92
N GLY A 543 8.00 18.34 11.06
CA GLY A 543 7.08 19.24 10.38
C GLY A 543 7.45 19.44 8.93
N VAL A 544 6.45 19.27 8.06
CA VAL A 544 6.56 19.51 6.61
C VAL A 544 5.38 20.37 6.19
N LEU A 545 5.63 21.46 5.49
CA LEU A 545 4.59 22.30 4.92
C LEU A 545 4.15 21.70 3.58
N ILE A 546 2.84 21.53 3.41
CA ILE A 546 2.22 21.01 2.20
C ILE A 546 1.14 21.99 1.75
N GLY A 547 1.06 22.29 0.45
CA GLY A 547 0.02 23.17 -0.11
C GLY A 547 0.02 23.15 -1.64
N GLU A 548 -0.90 23.91 -2.25
CA GLU A 548 -1.07 24.04 -3.72
C GLU A 548 -0.42 25.33 -4.27
#